data_79f54c1213262c3972309f6c1f4e7613
#
_entry.id   79f54c1213262c3972309f6c1f4e7613
#
_cell.length_a   1.000
_cell.length_b   1.000
_cell.length_c   1.000
_cell.angle_alpha   90.00
_cell.angle_beta   90.00
_cell.angle_gamma   90.00
#
_symmetry.space_group_name_H-M   'P 1'
#
loop_
_entity.id
_entity.type
_entity.pdbx_description
1 polymer ?
#
loop_
_entity_poly.entity_id
_entity_poly.type
_entity_poly.pdbx_seq_one_letter_code
_entity_poly.pdbx_strand_id
1 'polypeptide(L)'
;ALTDGPHTVSVTATDVAGNVSTPVTGTVTVDATAPTLAISADDLALAAGETANITFTFSEAVAGFDATDITLVGGTLGALTTTDNITWTAVFTPDGSGTAPSITVADGSYTDVLGNPGTGDVLDGTDGFIVDLVAPVVTFPDVSTNDTTPALTGTIDDPLATIVVTVDGVDYPATNNGDGTWTLADNTLPALTDGPHTVSVTATDVAGNVSTPVTGTVTVDATAPTLAISADDLALAAGETANITFTFSEAVAGFDATDITLVGGTLGALTTTDNITWTAVFTPDGSGTAPSITVADGSYTDVLGNPGTGDVLDGTDGFIVDLVAPVVTFPDVSTNDTTPALTSTIDAPLAPIVVTVDGVDYPATNNGDGTWTLAD
;
A
#
# COMPACT_ATOMS: atom_id res chain seq x y z
N ALA A 1 -21.64 31.96 -68.06
CA ALA A 1 -22.31 31.30 -66.94
C ALA A 1 -22.56 32.35 -65.84
N LEU A 2 -23.70 32.32 -65.19
CA LEU A 2 -23.99 33.16 -64.04
C LEU A 2 -23.23 32.58 -62.82
N THR A 3 -22.79 33.47 -61.92
CA THR A 3 -22.15 33.12 -60.66
C THR A 3 -23.23 32.91 -59.59
N ASP A 4 -22.90 32.29 -58.46
CA ASP A 4 -23.81 32.17 -57.35
C ASP A 4 -24.31 33.52 -56.84
N GLY A 5 -25.59 33.61 -56.53
CA GLY A 5 -26.25 34.80 -56.04
C GLY A 5 -27.40 35.28 -56.95
N PRO A 6 -28.07 36.38 -56.60
CA PRO A 6 -29.20 36.93 -57.38
C PRO A 6 -28.73 37.70 -58.60
N HIS A 7 -29.36 37.38 -59.77
CA HIS A 7 -29.12 38.06 -61.03
C HIS A 7 -30.41 38.73 -61.50
N THR A 8 -30.36 40.01 -61.81
CA THR A 8 -31.49 40.77 -62.35
C THR A 8 -31.66 40.45 -63.81
N VAL A 9 -32.88 39.99 -64.19
CA VAL A 9 -33.28 39.79 -65.60
C VAL A 9 -34.26 40.83 -65.96
N SER A 10 -34.02 41.49 -67.08
CA SER A 10 -34.95 42.45 -67.69
C SER A 10 -35.41 41.93 -69.05
N VAL A 11 -36.68 41.91 -69.25
CA VAL A 11 -37.30 41.45 -70.53
C VAL A 11 -38.03 42.60 -71.15
N THR A 12 -37.75 42.85 -72.43
CA THR A 12 -38.51 43.77 -73.31
C THR A 12 -38.98 43.04 -74.57
N ALA A 13 -40.11 43.40 -75.10
CA ALA A 13 -40.59 42.92 -76.43
C ALA A 13 -40.72 44.09 -77.42
N THR A 14 -40.33 43.86 -78.65
CA THR A 14 -40.46 44.87 -79.72
C THR A 14 -41.48 44.34 -80.77
N ASP A 15 -42.51 45.15 -81.09
CA ASP A 15 -43.54 44.78 -82.13
C ASP A 15 -42.97 44.92 -83.52
N VAL A 16 -43.77 44.48 -84.52
CA VAL A 16 -43.35 44.57 -85.96
C VAL A 16 -43.22 45.97 -86.48
N ALA A 17 -43.74 47.00 -85.79
CA ALA A 17 -43.64 48.40 -86.08
C ALA A 17 -42.44 49.09 -85.40
N GLY A 18 -41.68 48.37 -84.52
CA GLY A 18 -40.56 48.88 -83.86
C GLY A 18 -40.84 49.48 -82.44
N ASN A 19 -42.05 49.35 -81.90
CA ASN A 19 -42.36 49.84 -80.56
C ASN A 19 -41.84 48.88 -79.52
N VAL A 20 -41.11 49.38 -78.54
CA VAL A 20 -40.56 48.58 -77.44
C VAL A 20 -41.45 48.69 -76.23
N SER A 21 -41.76 47.54 -75.60
CA SER A 21 -42.52 47.48 -74.36
C SER A 21 -41.77 48.12 -73.21
N THR A 22 -42.44 48.48 -72.11
CA THR A 22 -41.83 48.77 -70.84
C THR A 22 -41.08 47.55 -70.34
N PRO A 23 -39.83 47.70 -69.82
CA PRO A 23 -39.11 46.59 -69.28
C PRO A 23 -39.79 45.95 -68.05
N VAL A 24 -39.94 44.62 -68.06
CA VAL A 24 -40.39 43.84 -66.91
C VAL A 24 -39.10 43.21 -66.29
N THR A 25 -38.85 43.45 -65.00
CA THR A 25 -37.66 42.95 -64.28
C THR A 25 -38.04 41.83 -63.30
N GLY A 26 -37.22 40.82 -63.22
CA GLY A 26 -37.31 39.72 -62.27
C GLY A 26 -35.91 39.36 -61.77
N THR A 27 -35.83 38.44 -60.82
CA THR A 27 -34.61 37.94 -60.31
C THR A 27 -34.47 36.45 -60.54
N VAL A 28 -33.32 36.00 -61.04
CA VAL A 28 -32.94 34.58 -61.05
C VAL A 28 -31.84 34.43 -59.99
N THR A 29 -32.06 33.62 -58.98
CA THR A 29 -31.02 33.29 -58.01
C THR A 29 -30.38 31.98 -58.44
N VAL A 30 -29.08 31.99 -58.62
CA VAL A 30 -28.25 30.83 -58.91
C VAL A 30 -27.56 30.38 -57.58
N ASP A 31 -27.61 29.13 -57.32
CA ASP A 31 -26.81 28.45 -56.30
C ASP A 31 -26.29 27.14 -56.90
N ALA A 32 -24.99 27.04 -57.04
CA ALA A 32 -24.31 25.87 -57.55
C ALA A 32 -23.26 25.36 -56.55
N THR A 33 -23.36 25.84 -55.29
CA THR A 33 -22.49 25.43 -54.18
C THR A 33 -22.99 24.18 -53.54
N ALA A 34 -22.16 23.14 -53.42
CA ALA A 34 -22.52 21.90 -52.71
C ALA A 34 -22.64 22.15 -51.21
N PRO A 35 -23.69 21.72 -50.53
CA PRO A 35 -23.77 21.74 -49.09
C PRO A 35 -22.69 20.82 -48.45
N THR A 36 -22.06 21.25 -47.36
CA THR A 36 -21.09 20.47 -46.62
C THR A 36 -21.68 19.91 -45.34
N LEU A 37 -21.13 18.80 -44.84
CA LEU A 37 -21.55 18.12 -43.63
C LEU A 37 -20.37 18.07 -42.65
N ALA A 38 -20.65 18.21 -41.34
CA ALA A 38 -19.79 17.84 -40.23
C ALA A 38 -20.55 16.93 -39.25
N ILE A 39 -19.99 15.77 -38.95
CA ILE A 39 -20.53 14.81 -37.98
C ILE A 39 -19.74 14.95 -36.67
N SER A 40 -20.45 15.02 -35.56
CA SER A 40 -19.85 15.09 -34.20
C SER A 40 -20.63 14.27 -33.19
N ALA A 41 -20.00 13.87 -32.10
CA ALA A 41 -20.63 13.23 -30.95
C ALA A 41 -20.43 14.08 -29.71
N ASP A 42 -21.34 14.02 -28.75
CA ASP A 42 -21.20 14.64 -27.41
C ASP A 42 -20.29 13.84 -26.51
N ASP A 43 -20.13 12.54 -26.79
CA ASP A 43 -19.18 11.65 -26.15
C ASP A 43 -18.43 10.84 -27.23
N LEU A 44 -17.11 10.86 -27.18
CA LEU A 44 -16.24 10.18 -28.14
C LEU A 44 -15.67 8.85 -27.62
N ALA A 45 -15.79 8.56 -26.32
CA ALA A 45 -15.21 7.36 -25.69
C ALA A 45 -16.26 6.64 -24.84
N LEU A 46 -17.01 5.74 -25.50
CA LEU A 46 -18.17 5.07 -24.88
C LEU A 46 -17.76 3.80 -24.13
N ALA A 47 -18.12 3.73 -22.85
CA ALA A 47 -18.03 2.53 -22.03
C ALA A 47 -19.23 1.58 -22.26
N ALA A 48 -19.21 0.43 -21.56
CA ALA A 48 -20.28 -0.55 -21.60
C ALA A 48 -21.63 0.04 -21.15
N GLY A 49 -22.62 0.05 -22.05
CA GLY A 49 -23.97 0.54 -21.79
C GLY A 49 -24.18 2.03 -21.97
N GLU A 50 -23.16 2.79 -22.36
CA GLU A 50 -23.26 4.20 -22.71
C GLU A 50 -23.75 4.42 -24.14
N THR A 51 -24.21 5.62 -24.41
CA THR A 51 -24.71 6.05 -25.72
C THR A 51 -24.24 7.47 -26.01
N ALA A 52 -24.04 7.83 -27.28
CA ALA A 52 -23.69 9.19 -27.66
C ALA A 52 -24.84 9.87 -28.48
N ASN A 53 -25.03 11.17 -28.30
CA ASN A 53 -25.82 11.98 -29.19
C ASN A 53 -24.96 12.41 -30.39
N ILE A 54 -25.32 11.91 -31.57
CA ILE A 54 -24.64 12.27 -32.80
C ILE A 54 -25.35 13.49 -33.40
N THR A 55 -24.57 14.47 -33.81
CA THR A 55 -25.02 15.70 -34.46
C THR A 55 -24.47 15.77 -35.89
N PHE A 56 -25.35 15.87 -36.87
CA PHE A 56 -25.04 16.13 -38.26
C PHE A 56 -25.32 17.61 -38.53
N THR A 57 -24.30 18.40 -38.83
CA THR A 57 -24.40 19.84 -39.06
C THR A 57 -24.08 20.13 -40.51
N PHE A 58 -25.09 20.61 -41.24
CA PHE A 58 -24.96 21.00 -42.63
C PHE A 58 -24.68 22.51 -42.74
N SER A 59 -24.00 22.92 -43.80
CA SER A 59 -23.72 24.34 -44.08
C SER A 59 -24.98 25.13 -44.38
N GLU A 60 -26.05 24.45 -44.83
CA GLU A 60 -27.35 25.03 -45.20
C GLU A 60 -28.45 23.98 -45.07
N ALA A 61 -29.72 24.37 -45.33
CA ALA A 61 -30.84 23.45 -45.26
C ALA A 61 -30.79 22.42 -46.40
N VAL A 62 -30.85 21.13 -46.04
CA VAL A 62 -30.74 20.02 -46.98
C VAL A 62 -32.09 19.34 -47.24
N ALA A 63 -32.18 18.67 -48.36
CA ALA A 63 -33.34 17.89 -48.82
C ALA A 63 -32.94 16.43 -49.04
N GLY A 64 -33.81 15.50 -48.66
CA GLY A 64 -33.65 14.08 -48.91
C GLY A 64 -32.73 13.37 -47.93
N PHE A 65 -32.14 14.03 -46.91
CA PHE A 65 -31.32 13.38 -45.91
C PHE A 65 -32.17 12.53 -44.98
N ASP A 66 -31.88 11.24 -44.90
CA ASP A 66 -32.55 10.28 -44.01
C ASP A 66 -31.59 9.16 -43.54
N ALA A 67 -32.12 8.21 -42.76
CA ALA A 67 -31.32 7.13 -42.20
C ALA A 67 -30.68 6.19 -43.24
N THR A 68 -31.16 6.20 -44.50
CA THR A 68 -30.60 5.37 -45.59
C THR A 68 -29.34 5.96 -46.20
N ASP A 69 -29.04 7.24 -45.91
CA ASP A 69 -27.83 7.94 -46.31
C ASP A 69 -26.64 7.66 -45.36
N ILE A 70 -26.93 7.01 -44.23
CA ILE A 70 -25.97 6.78 -43.16
C ILE A 70 -25.51 5.32 -43.12
N THR A 71 -24.24 5.08 -43.30
CA THR A 71 -23.64 3.78 -43.10
C THR A 71 -23.06 3.69 -41.66
N LEU A 72 -23.44 2.65 -40.91
CA LEU A 72 -23.05 2.44 -39.51
C LEU A 72 -22.22 1.19 -39.37
N VAL A 73 -21.22 1.25 -38.51
CA VAL A 73 -20.43 0.11 -38.04
C VAL A 73 -20.38 0.16 -36.51
N GLY A 74 -20.43 -0.99 -35.83
CA GLY A 74 -20.25 -1.12 -34.39
C GLY A 74 -21.40 -0.64 -33.52
N GLY A 75 -22.55 -0.33 -34.11
CA GLY A 75 -23.72 0.12 -33.35
C GLY A 75 -24.97 0.38 -34.21
N THR A 76 -25.96 0.94 -33.55
CA THR A 76 -27.25 1.35 -34.18
C THR A 76 -27.52 2.82 -33.90
N LEU A 77 -28.21 3.48 -34.83
CA LEU A 77 -28.64 4.87 -34.70
C LEU A 77 -30.15 4.92 -34.44
N GLY A 78 -30.56 5.72 -33.46
CA GLY A 78 -31.99 6.02 -33.23
C GLY A 78 -32.60 6.87 -34.30
N ALA A 79 -33.86 7.32 -34.09
CA ALA A 79 -34.54 8.16 -35.06
C ALA A 79 -33.81 9.51 -35.25
N LEU A 80 -33.58 9.89 -36.51
CA LEU A 80 -33.10 11.22 -36.86
C LEU A 80 -34.18 12.27 -36.58
N THR A 81 -33.78 13.38 -35.95
CA THR A 81 -34.66 14.50 -35.64
C THR A 81 -34.03 15.82 -36.06
N THR A 82 -34.81 16.73 -36.60
CA THR A 82 -34.40 18.09 -36.96
C THR A 82 -35.57 19.07 -36.77
N THR A 83 -35.28 20.35 -36.65
CA THR A 83 -36.27 21.45 -36.64
C THR A 83 -36.03 22.47 -37.73
N ASP A 84 -34.88 22.41 -38.41
CA ASP A 84 -34.42 23.44 -39.37
C ASP A 84 -33.86 22.85 -40.67
N ASN A 85 -33.74 21.51 -40.78
CA ASN A 85 -33.08 20.80 -41.87
C ASN A 85 -31.59 21.15 -42.05
N ILE A 86 -30.99 21.85 -41.06
CA ILE A 86 -29.57 22.20 -41.04
C ILE A 86 -28.87 21.35 -40.00
N THR A 87 -29.47 21.21 -38.78
CA THR A 87 -28.95 20.41 -37.69
C THR A 87 -29.84 19.20 -37.46
N TRP A 88 -29.27 18.01 -37.58
CA TRP A 88 -29.94 16.75 -37.31
C TRP A 88 -29.26 16.03 -36.15
N THR A 89 -30.05 15.36 -35.31
CA THR A 89 -29.54 14.62 -34.17
C THR A 89 -30.15 13.22 -34.10
N ALA A 90 -29.34 12.26 -33.59
CA ALA A 90 -29.78 10.90 -33.29
C ALA A 90 -28.90 10.29 -32.21
N VAL A 91 -29.42 9.32 -31.44
CA VAL A 91 -28.68 8.60 -30.44
C VAL A 91 -27.99 7.39 -31.05
N PHE A 92 -26.65 7.31 -30.91
CA PHE A 92 -25.87 6.12 -31.25
C PHE A 92 -25.83 5.19 -30.02
N THR A 93 -26.10 3.90 -30.26
CA THR A 93 -26.03 2.83 -29.26
C THR A 93 -25.08 1.76 -29.77
N PRO A 94 -23.95 1.49 -29.07
CA PRO A 94 -23.01 0.41 -29.39
C PRO A 94 -23.73 -0.95 -29.43
N ASP A 95 -23.32 -1.83 -30.35
CA ASP A 95 -23.90 -3.18 -30.49
C ASP A 95 -23.29 -4.24 -29.59
N GLY A 96 -22.27 -3.86 -28.78
CA GLY A 96 -21.58 -4.77 -27.88
C GLY A 96 -20.60 -5.73 -28.55
N SER A 97 -20.34 -5.57 -29.86
CA SER A 97 -19.44 -6.46 -30.63
C SER A 97 -17.94 -6.18 -30.39
N GLY A 98 -17.60 -5.02 -29.80
CA GLY A 98 -16.22 -4.53 -29.69
C GLY A 98 -15.63 -4.10 -31.03
N THR A 99 -16.47 -3.98 -32.09
CA THR A 99 -16.03 -3.45 -33.37
C THR A 99 -15.89 -1.94 -33.28
N ALA A 100 -14.78 -1.38 -33.77
CA ALA A 100 -14.56 0.06 -33.81
C ALA A 100 -15.73 0.77 -34.51
N PRO A 101 -16.37 1.77 -33.87
CA PRO A 101 -17.54 2.41 -34.42
C PRO A 101 -17.18 3.32 -35.61
N SER A 102 -18.10 3.43 -36.55
CA SER A 102 -18.00 4.41 -37.63
C SER A 102 -19.39 4.84 -38.07
N ILE A 103 -19.55 6.15 -38.28
CA ILE A 103 -20.76 6.78 -38.83
C ILE A 103 -20.33 7.53 -40.06
N THR A 104 -20.79 7.06 -41.24
CA THR A 104 -20.35 7.60 -42.53
C THR A 104 -21.57 8.06 -43.36
N VAL A 105 -21.49 9.27 -43.88
CA VAL A 105 -22.38 9.79 -44.92
C VAL A 105 -21.54 10.01 -46.18
N ALA A 106 -21.91 9.37 -47.29
CA ALA A 106 -21.15 9.42 -48.52
C ALA A 106 -21.42 10.73 -49.31
N ASP A 107 -20.47 11.13 -50.15
CA ASP A 107 -20.68 12.24 -51.09
C ASP A 107 -21.88 11.97 -51.98
N GLY A 108 -22.75 12.97 -52.15
CA GLY A 108 -23.89 12.91 -53.04
C GLY A 108 -25.09 12.12 -52.55
N SER A 109 -25.10 11.64 -51.30
CA SER A 109 -26.25 10.92 -50.71
C SER A 109 -27.41 11.85 -50.36
N TYR A 110 -27.19 13.14 -50.25
CA TYR A 110 -28.19 14.18 -50.00
C TYR A 110 -27.94 15.39 -50.92
N THR A 111 -28.91 16.31 -51.00
CA THR A 111 -28.78 17.55 -51.80
C THR A 111 -29.18 18.76 -50.96
N ASP A 112 -28.88 19.97 -51.44
CA ASP A 112 -29.58 21.17 -51.00
C ASP A 112 -31.00 21.22 -51.59
N VAL A 113 -31.73 22.30 -51.31
CA VAL A 113 -33.11 22.50 -51.81
C VAL A 113 -33.17 22.75 -53.32
N LEU A 114 -32.05 23.06 -53.98
CA LEU A 114 -31.93 23.30 -55.44
C LEU A 114 -31.38 22.09 -56.18
N GLY A 115 -30.91 21.04 -55.45
CA GLY A 115 -30.46 19.77 -56.03
C GLY A 115 -28.97 19.67 -56.21
N ASN A 116 -28.15 20.56 -55.61
CA ASN A 116 -26.70 20.40 -55.60
C ASN A 116 -26.33 19.24 -54.69
N PRO A 117 -25.55 18.24 -55.14
CA PRO A 117 -25.16 17.09 -54.35
C PRO A 117 -24.18 17.49 -53.23
N GLY A 118 -24.46 17.09 -52.00
CA GLY A 118 -23.65 17.41 -50.80
C GLY A 118 -22.35 16.62 -50.71
N THR A 119 -21.40 17.15 -49.95
CA THR A 119 -20.18 16.43 -49.54
C THR A 119 -20.44 15.63 -48.26
N GLY A 120 -19.95 14.40 -48.23
CA GLY A 120 -20.06 13.54 -47.07
C GLY A 120 -19.05 13.85 -45.97
N ASP A 121 -19.17 13.09 -44.88
CA ASP A 121 -18.24 13.12 -43.73
C ASP A 121 -18.24 11.76 -43.03
N VAL A 122 -17.23 11.52 -42.21
CA VAL A 122 -17.10 10.32 -41.40
C VAL A 122 -16.71 10.71 -39.98
N LEU A 123 -17.34 10.06 -39.00
CA LEU A 123 -16.94 10.09 -37.60
C LEU A 123 -16.51 8.68 -37.22
N ASP A 124 -15.22 8.50 -36.90
CA ASP A 124 -14.63 7.21 -36.55
C ASP A 124 -13.49 7.34 -35.51
N GLY A 125 -12.69 6.27 -35.37
CA GLY A 125 -11.54 6.25 -34.44
C GLY A 125 -10.47 7.29 -34.71
N THR A 126 -10.39 7.87 -35.93
CA THR A 126 -9.44 8.96 -36.23
C THR A 126 -9.86 10.29 -35.61
N ASP A 127 -11.16 10.44 -35.33
CA ASP A 127 -11.73 11.57 -34.58
C ASP A 127 -11.79 11.30 -33.06
N GLY A 128 -11.33 10.11 -32.63
CA GLY A 128 -11.38 9.66 -31.24
C GLY A 128 -12.70 8.95 -30.87
N PHE A 129 -13.57 8.65 -31.85
CA PHE A 129 -14.83 7.94 -31.59
C PHE A 129 -14.55 6.45 -31.39
N ILE A 130 -14.55 6.01 -30.14
CA ILE A 130 -14.22 4.64 -29.72
C ILE A 130 -15.32 4.05 -28.85
N VAL A 131 -15.41 2.72 -28.84
CA VAL A 131 -16.21 1.94 -27.88
C VAL A 131 -15.28 0.97 -27.21
N ASP A 132 -15.10 1.09 -25.90
CA ASP A 132 -14.34 0.18 -25.07
C ASP A 132 -15.27 -0.46 -24.03
N LEU A 133 -15.37 -1.80 -24.07
CA LEU A 133 -16.26 -2.58 -23.20
C LEU A 133 -15.49 -3.37 -22.14
N VAL A 134 -14.17 -3.19 -22.06
CA VAL A 134 -13.28 -4.00 -21.23
C VAL A 134 -12.71 -3.17 -20.09
N ALA A 135 -13.21 -3.43 -18.89
CA ALA A 135 -12.65 -2.78 -17.71
C ALA A 135 -11.20 -3.23 -17.44
N PRO A 136 -10.34 -2.34 -16.92
CA PRO A 136 -8.96 -2.67 -16.56
C PRO A 136 -8.88 -3.80 -15.53
N VAL A 137 -7.78 -4.55 -15.54
CA VAL A 137 -7.44 -5.55 -14.52
C VAL A 137 -6.29 -5.02 -13.66
N VAL A 138 -6.55 -4.85 -12.37
CA VAL A 138 -5.57 -4.37 -11.40
C VAL A 138 -5.28 -5.47 -10.37
N THR A 139 -4.06 -5.48 -9.79
CA THR A 139 -3.68 -6.37 -8.70
C THR A 139 -3.09 -5.61 -7.53
N PHE A 140 -3.19 -6.18 -6.32
CA PHE A 140 -2.52 -5.71 -5.11
C PHE A 140 -2.14 -6.91 -4.25
N PRO A 141 -0.85 -7.11 -3.90
CA PRO A 141 -0.41 -8.13 -2.94
C PRO A 141 -0.55 -7.63 -1.51
N ASP A 142 -0.75 -8.54 -0.55
CA ASP A 142 -0.62 -8.20 0.87
C ASP A 142 0.81 -7.74 1.19
N VAL A 143 0.93 -6.74 2.08
CA VAL A 143 2.19 -6.13 2.50
C VAL A 143 2.35 -6.25 4.01
N SER A 144 3.55 -6.63 4.48
CA SER A 144 3.95 -6.53 5.89
C SER A 144 5.19 -5.66 5.99
N THR A 145 5.19 -4.65 6.87
CA THR A 145 6.23 -3.62 6.93
C THR A 145 6.33 -3.00 8.32
N ASN A 146 7.51 -2.47 8.65
CA ASN A 146 7.72 -1.59 9.81
C ASN A 146 7.63 -0.10 9.43
N ASP A 147 7.42 0.22 8.16
CA ASP A 147 7.15 1.57 7.71
C ASP A 147 5.69 1.93 7.97
N THR A 148 5.45 3.00 8.70
CA THR A 148 4.09 3.49 9.00
C THR A 148 3.45 4.26 7.85
N THR A 149 4.21 4.65 6.82
CA THR A 149 3.75 5.41 5.65
C THR A 149 4.15 4.73 4.33
N PRO A 150 3.97 3.40 4.17
CA PRO A 150 4.61 2.62 3.13
C PRO A 150 4.16 3.00 1.72
N ALA A 151 5.06 2.85 0.75
CA ALA A 151 4.69 2.80 -0.65
C ALA A 151 3.88 1.53 -0.94
N LEU A 152 2.79 1.65 -1.72
CA LEU A 152 2.00 0.52 -2.18
C LEU A 152 2.15 0.35 -3.69
N THR A 153 2.26 -0.88 -4.17
CA THR A 153 2.47 -1.18 -5.58
C THR A 153 1.66 -2.40 -6.01
N GLY A 154 1.39 -2.48 -7.30
CA GLY A 154 0.75 -3.64 -7.92
C GLY A 154 0.87 -3.59 -9.43
N THR A 155 0.08 -4.42 -10.13
CA THR A 155 0.07 -4.45 -11.60
C THR A 155 -1.23 -3.90 -12.15
N ILE A 156 -1.17 -3.41 -13.38
CA ILE A 156 -2.28 -2.90 -14.19
C ILE A 156 -2.04 -3.27 -15.65
N ASP A 157 -3.06 -3.73 -16.36
CA ASP A 157 -2.95 -4.11 -17.78
C ASP A 157 -3.21 -2.93 -18.74
N ASP A 158 -3.91 -1.88 -18.29
CA ASP A 158 -4.16 -0.68 -19.08
C ASP A 158 -3.18 0.46 -18.70
N PRO A 159 -2.29 0.88 -19.61
CA PRO A 159 -1.29 1.90 -19.33
C PRO A 159 -1.86 3.32 -19.18
N LEU A 160 -3.13 3.55 -19.54
CA LEU A 160 -3.78 4.86 -19.48
C LEU A 160 -4.83 4.97 -18.37
N ALA A 161 -5.19 3.87 -17.71
CA ALA A 161 -6.18 3.87 -16.65
C ALA A 161 -5.75 4.73 -15.45
N THR A 162 -6.71 5.41 -14.85
CA THR A 162 -6.55 6.09 -13.56
C THR A 162 -6.75 5.09 -12.42
N ILE A 163 -5.97 5.23 -11.33
CA ILE A 163 -5.97 4.25 -10.23
C ILE A 163 -6.28 4.96 -8.91
N VAL A 164 -7.21 4.39 -8.15
CA VAL A 164 -7.54 4.82 -6.80
C VAL A 164 -7.25 3.68 -5.83
N VAL A 165 -6.47 3.98 -4.81
CA VAL A 165 -6.17 3.10 -3.67
C VAL A 165 -6.94 3.62 -2.46
N THR A 166 -7.83 2.81 -1.91
CA THR A 166 -8.59 3.13 -0.70
C THR A 166 -7.93 2.41 0.47
N VAL A 167 -7.44 3.14 1.48
CA VAL A 167 -6.88 2.57 2.71
C VAL A 167 -7.78 2.96 3.88
N ASP A 168 -8.31 1.97 4.58
CA ASP A 168 -9.25 2.16 5.71
C ASP A 168 -10.42 3.11 5.38
N GLY A 169 -10.90 3.05 4.12
CA GLY A 169 -12.02 3.85 3.64
C GLY A 169 -11.68 5.26 3.18
N VAL A 170 -10.38 5.62 3.09
CA VAL A 170 -9.90 6.90 2.54
C VAL A 170 -9.23 6.68 1.20
N ASP A 171 -9.60 7.47 0.19
CA ASP A 171 -9.13 7.35 -1.18
C ASP A 171 -7.85 8.15 -1.43
N TYR A 172 -6.89 7.51 -2.11
CA TYR A 172 -5.62 8.09 -2.53
C TYR A 172 -5.40 7.82 -4.02
N PRO A 173 -5.14 8.85 -4.84
CA PRO A 173 -4.80 8.66 -6.24
C PRO A 173 -3.39 8.04 -6.35
N ALA A 174 -3.28 6.94 -7.10
CA ALA A 174 -2.01 6.29 -7.37
C ALA A 174 -1.51 6.61 -8.80
N THR A 175 -0.22 6.48 -9.01
CA THR A 175 0.42 6.67 -10.31
C THR A 175 0.39 5.37 -11.10
N ASN A 176 -0.19 5.40 -12.31
CA ASN A 176 0.02 4.39 -13.33
C ASN A 176 1.38 4.66 -13.98
N ASN A 177 2.33 3.72 -13.88
CA ASN A 177 3.69 3.91 -14.37
C ASN A 177 3.81 3.73 -15.90
N GLY A 178 2.75 3.21 -16.56
CA GLY A 178 2.72 2.97 -18.00
C GLY A 178 3.54 1.76 -18.47
N ASP A 179 4.12 0.99 -17.54
CA ASP A 179 4.94 -0.20 -17.79
C ASP A 179 4.27 -1.51 -17.33
N GLY A 180 2.97 -1.44 -17.01
CA GLY A 180 2.20 -2.56 -16.45
C GLY A 180 2.18 -2.59 -14.92
N THR A 181 2.71 -1.57 -14.26
CA THR A 181 2.70 -1.40 -12.80
C THR A 181 2.06 -0.10 -12.37
N TRP A 182 1.65 -0.04 -11.10
CA TRP A 182 1.19 1.19 -10.46
C TRP A 182 1.88 1.39 -9.11
N THR A 183 1.92 2.63 -8.62
CA THR A 183 2.56 3.01 -7.36
C THR A 183 1.75 4.09 -6.65
N LEU A 184 1.41 3.85 -5.38
CA LEU A 184 1.14 4.90 -4.40
C LEU A 184 2.46 5.21 -3.71
N ALA A 185 2.95 6.44 -3.87
CA ALA A 185 4.29 6.81 -3.40
C ALA A 185 4.41 6.73 -1.87
N ASP A 186 5.61 6.45 -1.41
CA ASP A 186 6.00 6.52 -0.02
C ASP A 186 5.63 7.89 0.61
N ASN A 187 5.24 7.89 1.90
CA ASN A 187 4.77 9.08 2.62
C ASN A 187 3.51 9.75 2.04
N THR A 188 2.74 9.07 1.19
CA THR A 188 1.41 9.55 0.73
C THR A 188 0.33 9.27 1.78
N LEU A 189 0.44 8.12 2.45
CA LEU A 189 -0.48 7.75 3.53
C LEU A 189 -0.15 8.55 4.81
N PRO A 190 -1.14 8.84 5.66
CA PRO A 190 -0.85 9.24 7.04
C PRO A 190 -0.15 8.08 7.76
N ALA A 191 0.56 8.37 8.86
CA ALA A 191 1.16 7.31 9.65
C ALA A 191 0.09 6.32 10.14
N LEU A 192 0.20 5.09 9.68
CA LEU A 192 -0.66 3.98 10.06
C LEU A 192 -0.22 3.45 11.45
N THR A 193 -1.17 2.94 12.21
CA THR A 193 -0.90 2.31 13.50
C THR A 193 -0.46 0.87 13.32
N ASP A 194 0.15 0.27 14.34
CA ASP A 194 0.45 -1.16 14.29
C ASP A 194 -0.84 -1.99 14.15
N GLY A 195 -0.77 -3.02 13.30
CA GLY A 195 -1.86 -3.91 12.99
C GLY A 195 -2.24 -3.94 11.50
N PRO A 196 -3.31 -4.68 11.15
CA PRO A 196 -3.78 -4.80 9.78
C PRO A 196 -4.64 -3.61 9.35
N HIS A 197 -4.35 -3.06 8.18
CA HIS A 197 -5.10 -2.01 7.50
C HIS A 197 -5.69 -2.54 6.20
N THR A 198 -6.97 -2.26 5.95
CA THR A 198 -7.64 -2.74 4.74
C THR A 198 -7.28 -1.88 3.54
N VAL A 199 -6.97 -2.53 2.42
CA VAL A 199 -6.69 -1.86 1.15
C VAL A 199 -7.66 -2.36 0.10
N SER A 200 -8.20 -1.44 -0.71
CA SER A 200 -8.97 -1.73 -1.92
C SER A 200 -8.42 -0.90 -3.06
N VAL A 201 -8.23 -1.52 -4.23
CA VAL A 201 -7.71 -0.84 -5.42
C VAL A 201 -8.71 -0.97 -6.54
N THR A 202 -9.01 0.16 -7.20
CA THR A 202 -9.81 0.24 -8.42
C THR A 202 -9.07 1.00 -9.50
N ALA A 203 -9.32 0.64 -10.75
CA ALA A 203 -8.81 1.34 -11.91
C ALA A 203 -9.97 1.71 -12.85
N THR A 204 -9.87 2.86 -13.52
CA THR A 204 -10.85 3.33 -14.50
C THR A 204 -10.10 3.69 -15.78
N ASP A 205 -10.51 3.10 -16.92
CA ASP A 205 -9.96 3.39 -18.24
C ASP A 205 -10.42 4.75 -18.79
N VAL A 206 -9.94 5.09 -20.00
CA VAL A 206 -10.31 6.34 -20.69
C VAL A 206 -11.77 6.37 -21.10
N ALA A 207 -12.37 5.21 -21.34
CA ALA A 207 -13.80 5.08 -21.70
C ALA A 207 -14.73 5.14 -20.48
N GLY A 208 -14.22 5.06 -19.24
CA GLY A 208 -15.01 5.08 -18.02
C GLY A 208 -15.34 3.70 -17.46
N ASN A 209 -14.83 2.58 -18.05
CA ASN A 209 -15.02 1.27 -17.44
C ASN A 209 -14.21 1.14 -16.16
N VAL A 210 -14.88 0.73 -15.08
CA VAL A 210 -14.25 0.57 -13.76
C VAL A 210 -13.97 -0.89 -13.49
N SER A 211 -12.74 -1.19 -13.04
CA SER A 211 -12.33 -2.54 -12.62
C SER A 211 -13.17 -3.05 -11.45
N THR A 212 -13.24 -4.37 -11.29
CA THR A 212 -13.68 -4.94 -10.01
C THR A 212 -12.68 -4.55 -8.93
N PRO A 213 -13.14 -4.09 -7.72
CA PRO A 213 -12.24 -3.78 -6.63
C PRO A 213 -11.39 -4.99 -6.23
N VAL A 214 -10.07 -4.82 -6.14
CA VAL A 214 -9.14 -5.81 -5.60
C VAL A 214 -8.80 -5.41 -4.18
N THR A 215 -8.99 -6.34 -3.23
CA THR A 215 -8.75 -6.10 -1.81
C THR A 215 -7.53 -6.84 -1.33
N GLY A 216 -6.82 -6.26 -0.36
CA GLY A 216 -5.68 -6.84 0.35
C GLY A 216 -5.46 -6.13 1.67
N THR A 217 -4.34 -6.43 2.31
CA THR A 217 -4.01 -5.93 3.65
C THR A 217 -2.59 -5.37 3.67
N VAL A 218 -2.43 -4.23 4.33
CA VAL A 218 -1.13 -3.74 4.81
C VAL A 218 -1.08 -4.00 6.31
N THR A 219 -0.14 -4.83 6.76
CA THR A 219 0.10 -5.06 8.18
C THR A 219 1.34 -4.28 8.59
N VAL A 220 1.14 -3.30 9.47
CA VAL A 220 2.22 -2.47 10.01
C VAL A 220 2.61 -3.02 11.38
N ASP A 221 3.91 -3.12 11.63
CA ASP A 221 4.48 -3.34 12.96
C ASP A 221 5.75 -2.48 13.06
N ALA A 222 5.64 -1.37 13.75
CA ALA A 222 6.72 -0.40 13.98
C ALA A 222 7.17 -0.42 15.46
N THR A 223 6.71 -1.43 16.22
CA THR A 223 7.04 -1.57 17.64
C THR A 223 8.37 -2.29 17.81
N ALA A 224 9.30 -1.70 18.57
CA ALA A 224 10.58 -2.32 18.89
C ALA A 224 10.37 -3.53 19.82
N PRO A 225 10.98 -4.71 19.55
CA PRO A 225 10.98 -5.82 20.47
C PRO A 225 11.76 -5.48 21.75
N THR A 226 11.25 -5.92 22.90
CA THR A 226 11.89 -5.72 24.19
C THR A 226 12.57 -7.01 24.68
N LEU A 227 13.61 -6.87 25.51
CA LEU A 227 14.35 -7.97 26.11
C LEU A 227 14.26 -7.91 27.63
N ALA A 228 14.18 -9.09 28.26
CA ALA A 228 14.42 -9.29 29.68
C ALA A 228 15.47 -10.42 29.89
N ILE A 229 16.56 -10.16 30.61
CA ILE A 229 17.58 -11.13 30.95
C ILE A 229 17.38 -11.59 32.41
N SER A 230 17.37 -12.91 32.60
CA SER A 230 17.26 -13.50 33.96
C SER A 230 18.16 -14.69 34.14
N ALA A 231 18.45 -15.04 35.39
CA ALA A 231 19.21 -16.22 35.77
C ALA A 231 18.38 -17.10 36.72
N ASP A 232 18.54 -18.42 36.63
CA ASP A 232 17.93 -19.38 37.57
C ASP A 232 18.63 -19.36 38.97
N ASP A 233 19.87 -18.92 39.01
CA ASP A 233 20.62 -18.65 40.24
C ASP A 233 21.34 -17.29 40.14
N LEU A 234 21.04 -16.41 41.09
CA LEU A 234 21.62 -15.06 41.13
C LEU A 234 22.86 -14.95 42.06
N ALA A 235 23.16 -15.98 42.88
CA ALA A 235 24.24 -15.93 43.88
C ALA A 235 25.14 -17.16 43.77
N LEU A 236 26.08 -17.11 42.83
CA LEU A 236 26.93 -18.25 42.48
C LEU A 236 28.12 -18.38 43.43
N ALA A 237 28.30 -19.55 44.04
CA ALA A 237 29.49 -19.96 44.78
C ALA A 237 30.57 -20.53 43.83
N ALA A 238 31.74 -20.88 44.41
CA ALA A 238 32.85 -21.45 43.67
C ALA A 238 32.46 -22.77 42.97
N GLY A 239 32.56 -22.81 41.63
CA GLY A 239 32.27 -23.98 40.80
C GLY A 239 30.82 -24.11 40.39
N GLU A 240 29.93 -23.22 40.80
CA GLU A 240 28.54 -23.17 40.35
C GLU A 240 28.40 -22.43 38.99
N THR A 241 27.29 -22.68 38.33
CA THR A 241 26.91 -22.08 37.04
C THR A 241 25.47 -21.68 37.07
N ALA A 242 25.06 -20.68 36.29
CA ALA A 242 23.64 -20.30 36.12
C ALA A 242 23.16 -20.52 34.71
N ASN A 243 21.89 -20.93 34.57
CA ASN A 243 21.20 -20.87 33.29
C ASN A 243 20.66 -19.45 33.09
N ILE A 244 21.17 -18.76 32.09
CA ILE A 244 20.70 -17.45 31.69
C ILE A 244 19.60 -17.61 30.67
N THR A 245 18.52 -16.88 30.88
CA THR A 245 17.38 -16.83 29.96
C THR A 245 17.21 -15.40 29.43
N PHE A 246 17.22 -15.28 28.12
CA PHE A 246 16.88 -14.06 27.35
C PHE A 246 15.45 -14.21 26.85
N THR A 247 14.55 -13.39 27.35
CA THR A 247 13.12 -13.44 26.96
C THR A 247 12.77 -12.18 26.19
N PHE A 248 12.42 -12.35 24.94
CA PHE A 248 11.98 -11.27 24.05
C PHE A 248 10.44 -11.15 24.06
N SER A 249 9.91 -9.96 23.79
CA SER A 249 8.47 -9.73 23.69
C SER A 249 7.85 -10.45 22.50
N GLU A 250 8.65 -10.78 21.48
CA GLU A 250 8.28 -11.43 20.25
C GLU A 250 9.47 -12.15 19.59
N ALA A 251 9.25 -12.81 18.44
CA ALA A 251 10.33 -13.50 17.74
C ALA A 251 11.30 -12.52 17.11
N VAL A 252 12.60 -12.68 17.44
CA VAL A 252 13.67 -11.80 16.98
C VAL A 252 14.52 -12.43 15.89
N ALA A 253 15.15 -11.58 15.10
CA ALA A 253 16.10 -11.91 14.05
C ALA A 253 17.49 -11.35 14.38
N GLY A 254 18.53 -12.07 13.95
CA GLY A 254 19.91 -11.63 14.07
C GLY A 254 20.51 -11.73 15.48
N PHE A 255 19.77 -12.13 16.52
CA PHE A 255 20.34 -12.29 17.87
C PHE A 255 21.29 -13.47 17.94
N ASP A 256 22.55 -13.20 18.34
CA ASP A 256 23.57 -14.22 18.53
C ASP A 256 24.58 -13.84 19.67
N ALA A 257 25.60 -14.68 19.86
CA ALA A 257 26.57 -14.46 20.94
C ALA A 257 27.41 -13.17 20.77
N THR A 258 27.48 -12.56 19.60
CA THR A 258 28.23 -11.32 19.37
C THR A 258 27.47 -10.08 19.86
N ASP A 259 26.16 -10.21 20.10
CA ASP A 259 25.29 -9.15 20.66
C ASP A 259 25.43 -9.04 22.19
N ILE A 260 26.12 -10.03 22.82
CA ILE A 260 26.20 -10.15 24.26
C ILE A 260 27.60 -9.72 24.74
N THR A 261 27.65 -8.69 25.59
CA THR A 261 28.85 -8.30 26.30
C THR A 261 28.88 -8.95 27.68
N LEU A 262 29.97 -9.67 28.00
CA LEU A 262 30.14 -10.41 29.24
C LEU A 262 31.26 -9.83 30.08
N VAL A 263 31.07 -9.81 31.41
CA VAL A 263 32.08 -9.52 32.41
C VAL A 263 32.04 -10.62 33.48
N GLY A 264 33.21 -11.03 34.01
CA GLY A 264 33.34 -11.95 35.12
C GLY A 264 33.03 -13.41 34.83
N GLY A 265 32.89 -13.79 33.56
CA GLY A 265 32.58 -15.16 33.17
C GLY A 265 32.50 -15.40 31.67
N THR A 266 32.09 -16.60 31.31
CA THR A 266 31.83 -17.03 29.92
C THR A 266 30.44 -17.57 29.77
N LEU A 267 29.88 -17.42 28.56
CA LEU A 267 28.56 -17.97 28.19
C LEU A 267 28.71 -19.17 27.24
N GLY A 268 28.00 -20.23 27.52
CA GLY A 268 27.91 -21.40 26.65
C GLY A 268 27.12 -21.09 25.37
N ALA A 269 26.85 -22.12 24.56
CA ALA A 269 26.10 -21.95 23.31
C ALA A 269 24.69 -21.46 23.60
N LEU A 270 24.25 -20.42 22.87
CA LEU A 270 22.85 -19.98 22.83
C LEU A 270 21.97 -21.02 22.16
N THR A 271 20.83 -21.30 22.74
CA THR A 271 19.83 -22.23 22.21
C THR A 271 18.42 -21.64 22.27
N THR A 272 17.63 -21.85 21.23
CA THR A 272 16.21 -21.46 21.15
C THR A 272 15.42 -22.47 20.34
N THR A 273 14.10 -22.47 20.48
CA THR A 273 13.16 -23.24 19.66
C THR A 273 12.10 -22.37 18.99
N ASP A 274 11.98 -21.09 19.38
CA ASP A 274 10.90 -20.19 19.00
C ASP A 274 11.37 -18.78 18.61
N ASN A 275 12.69 -18.50 18.74
CA ASN A 275 13.32 -17.18 18.59
C ASN A 275 12.75 -16.09 19.53
N ILE A 276 11.98 -16.50 20.55
CA ILE A 276 11.44 -15.62 21.60
C ILE A 276 12.21 -15.85 22.89
N THR A 277 12.46 -17.12 23.24
CA THR A 277 13.18 -17.51 24.44
C THR A 277 14.50 -18.16 24.06
N TRP A 278 15.61 -17.57 24.53
CA TRP A 278 16.96 -18.08 24.32
C TRP A 278 17.59 -18.43 25.66
N THR A 279 18.38 -19.49 25.72
CA THR A 279 19.05 -19.92 26.95
C THR A 279 20.53 -20.24 26.70
N ALA A 280 21.35 -19.98 27.71
CA ALA A 280 22.75 -20.36 27.71
C ALA A 280 23.24 -20.51 29.15
N VAL A 281 24.32 -21.30 29.38
CA VAL A 281 24.92 -21.49 30.69
C VAL A 281 26.02 -20.45 30.90
N PHE A 282 25.93 -19.66 31.98
CA PHE A 282 26.97 -18.79 32.43
C PHE A 282 27.92 -19.55 33.39
N THR A 283 29.23 -19.43 33.17
CA THR A 283 30.28 -20.01 34.02
C THR A 283 31.21 -18.89 34.46
N PRO A 284 31.33 -18.63 35.80
CA PRO A 284 32.25 -17.65 36.34
C PRO A 284 33.72 -17.94 35.96
N ASP A 285 34.52 -16.91 35.68
CA ASP A 285 35.90 -17.05 35.26
C ASP A 285 36.91 -17.19 36.46
N GLY A 286 36.40 -17.14 37.68
CA GLY A 286 37.23 -17.24 38.89
C GLY A 286 38.04 -15.98 39.24
N SER A 287 37.83 -14.87 38.52
CA SER A 287 38.58 -13.61 38.75
C SER A 287 38.12 -12.83 39.99
N GLY A 288 36.89 -13.14 40.49
CA GLY A 288 36.24 -12.34 41.53
C GLY A 288 35.70 -10.99 41.04
N THR A 289 35.71 -10.78 39.74
CA THR A 289 35.06 -9.60 39.11
C THR A 289 33.54 -9.76 39.16
N ALA A 290 32.83 -8.71 39.56
CA ALA A 290 31.35 -8.71 39.55
C ALA A 290 30.82 -9.07 38.15
N PRO A 291 29.95 -10.06 38.06
CA PRO A 291 29.42 -10.51 36.73
C PRO A 291 28.49 -9.47 36.13
N SER A 292 28.50 -9.38 34.81
CA SER A 292 27.52 -8.63 34.06
C SER A 292 27.29 -9.28 32.69
N ILE A 293 26.03 -9.36 32.29
CA ILE A 293 25.56 -9.82 30.98
C ILE A 293 24.73 -8.70 30.37
N THR A 294 25.25 -8.10 29.31
CA THR A 294 24.65 -6.92 28.69
C THR A 294 24.33 -7.17 27.21
N VAL A 295 23.14 -6.86 26.79
CA VAL A 295 22.72 -6.73 25.38
C VAL A 295 22.38 -5.27 25.12
N ALA A 296 23.03 -4.64 24.15
CA ALA A 296 22.83 -3.23 23.85
C ALA A 296 21.56 -2.98 23.02
N ASP A 297 21.02 -1.76 23.11
CA ASP A 297 19.94 -1.33 22.22
C ASP A 297 20.37 -1.46 20.75
N GLY A 298 19.49 -1.97 19.91
CA GLY A 298 19.68 -2.06 18.46
C GLY A 298 20.64 -3.16 18.00
N SER A 299 21.11 -4.04 18.88
CA SER A 299 21.99 -5.16 18.50
C SER A 299 21.24 -6.30 17.80
N TYR A 300 19.94 -6.37 17.93
CA TYR A 300 19.04 -7.31 17.26
C TYR A 300 17.80 -6.59 16.74
N THR A 301 17.01 -7.26 15.91
CA THR A 301 15.74 -6.73 15.39
C THR A 301 14.62 -7.75 15.55
N ASP A 302 13.37 -7.33 15.35
CA ASP A 302 12.30 -8.25 15.00
C ASP A 302 12.43 -8.75 13.55
N VAL A 303 11.41 -9.48 13.06
CA VAL A 303 11.37 -10.03 11.69
C VAL A 303 11.13 -8.98 10.61
N LEU A 304 10.64 -7.78 10.97
CA LEU A 304 10.39 -6.66 10.06
C LEU A 304 11.53 -5.61 10.10
N GLY A 305 12.49 -5.76 11.02
CA GLY A 305 13.68 -4.91 11.10
C GLY A 305 13.58 -3.79 12.12
N ASN A 306 12.60 -3.79 13.03
CA ASN A 306 12.58 -2.83 14.15
C ASN A 306 13.71 -3.14 15.12
N PRO A 307 14.58 -2.15 15.43
CA PRO A 307 15.71 -2.38 16.35
C PRO A 307 15.21 -2.59 17.79
N GLY A 308 15.68 -3.68 18.42
CA GLY A 308 15.26 -4.05 19.77
C GLY A 308 15.86 -3.19 20.88
N THR A 309 15.21 -3.18 22.04
CA THR A 309 15.74 -2.58 23.25
C THR A 309 16.59 -3.59 24.01
N GLY A 310 17.75 -3.16 24.49
CA GLY A 310 18.67 -3.99 25.28
C GLY A 310 18.23 -4.17 26.72
N ASP A 311 19.02 -4.99 27.45
CA ASP A 311 18.88 -5.20 28.89
C ASP A 311 20.22 -5.58 29.50
N VAL A 312 20.32 -5.48 30.81
CA VAL A 312 21.51 -5.86 31.58
C VAL A 312 21.12 -6.68 32.81
N LEU A 313 21.83 -7.77 33.06
CA LEU A 313 21.75 -8.53 34.27
C LEU A 313 23.09 -8.37 35.01
N ASP A 314 23.07 -7.73 36.19
CA ASP A 314 24.28 -7.47 36.98
C ASP A 314 24.00 -7.49 38.49
N GLY A 315 24.93 -6.96 39.27
CA GLY A 315 24.82 -6.89 40.73
C GLY A 315 23.64 -6.06 41.25
N THR A 316 23.03 -5.17 40.44
CA THR A 316 21.83 -4.43 40.84
C THR A 316 20.58 -5.31 40.83
N ASP A 317 20.59 -6.39 40.03
CA ASP A 317 19.56 -7.44 39.97
C ASP A 317 19.83 -8.56 41.00
N GLY A 318 20.94 -8.45 41.73
CA GLY A 318 21.41 -9.46 42.69
C GLY A 318 22.30 -10.53 42.06
N PHE A 319 22.71 -10.38 40.78
CA PHE A 319 23.60 -11.33 40.11
C PHE A 319 25.04 -11.14 40.61
N ILE A 320 25.45 -12.03 41.49
CA ILE A 320 26.76 -11.98 42.17
C ILE A 320 27.51 -13.32 42.07
N VAL A 321 28.85 -13.26 42.13
CA VAL A 321 29.70 -14.44 42.26
C VAL A 321 30.55 -14.25 43.51
N ASP A 322 30.38 -15.12 44.50
CA ASP A 322 31.21 -15.17 45.72
C ASP A 322 32.04 -16.45 45.72
N LEU A 323 33.35 -16.27 45.55
CA LEU A 323 34.33 -17.37 45.51
C LEU A 323 35.02 -17.61 46.84
N VAL A 324 34.69 -16.81 47.87
CA VAL A 324 35.35 -16.85 49.16
C VAL A 324 34.52 -17.60 50.18
N ALA A 325 34.98 -18.79 50.55
CA ALA A 325 34.34 -19.52 51.63
C ALA A 325 34.46 -18.79 52.99
N PRO A 326 33.41 -18.80 53.81
CA PRO A 326 33.46 -18.22 55.15
C PRO A 326 34.61 -18.83 56.01
N VAL A 327 35.33 -17.98 56.75
CA VAL A 327 36.29 -18.42 57.70
C VAL A 327 35.66 -18.41 59.09
N VAL A 328 35.55 -19.58 59.68
CA VAL A 328 35.09 -19.74 61.07
C VAL A 328 36.22 -20.17 61.94
N THR A 329 36.28 -19.66 63.17
CA THR A 329 37.28 -20.07 64.19
C THR A 329 36.57 -20.76 65.35
N PHE A 330 37.29 -21.65 66.00
CA PHE A 330 36.86 -22.24 67.24
C PHE A 330 38.11 -22.62 68.09
N PRO A 331 38.29 -22.02 69.28
CA PRO A 331 39.40 -22.36 70.18
C PRO A 331 39.07 -23.61 71.00
N ASP A 332 40.12 -24.29 71.50
CA ASP A 332 39.94 -25.35 72.45
C ASP A 332 39.25 -24.85 73.75
N VAL A 333 38.21 -25.55 74.17
CA VAL A 333 37.42 -25.24 75.38
C VAL A 333 37.66 -26.35 76.43
N SER A 334 37.99 -26.00 77.63
CA SER A 334 38.00 -26.93 78.76
C SER A 334 37.07 -26.43 79.85
N THR A 335 36.09 -27.27 80.20
CA THR A 335 34.98 -26.93 81.11
C THR A 335 34.56 -28.15 81.93
N ASN A 336 33.95 -27.89 83.04
CA ASN A 336 33.28 -28.92 83.88
C ASN A 336 31.73 -28.92 83.60
N ASP A 337 31.32 -28.08 82.71
CA ASP A 337 29.95 -28.04 82.25
C ASP A 337 29.68 -29.14 81.19
N THR A 338 28.65 -29.90 81.34
CA THR A 338 28.25 -31.01 80.42
C THR A 338 27.45 -30.56 79.20
N THR A 339 27.00 -29.31 79.20
CA THR A 339 26.24 -28.66 78.13
C THR A 339 26.76 -27.24 77.83
N PRO A 340 28.06 -27.06 77.57
CA PRO A 340 28.67 -25.72 77.55
C PRO A 340 28.19 -24.88 76.37
N ALA A 341 27.85 -23.64 76.62
CA ALA A 341 27.69 -22.68 75.56
C ALA A 341 29.02 -22.49 74.81
N LEU A 342 29.00 -22.54 73.46
CA LEU A 342 30.17 -22.36 72.61
C LEU A 342 30.04 -21.05 71.82
N THR A 343 31.13 -20.33 71.71
CA THR A 343 31.17 -19.08 70.92
C THR A 343 32.55 -18.90 70.29
N SER A 344 32.58 -18.29 69.12
CA SER A 344 33.82 -17.84 68.49
C SER A 344 33.56 -16.85 67.36
N THR A 345 34.42 -16.74 66.36
CA THR A 345 34.34 -15.75 65.33
C THR A 345 34.03 -16.37 64.00
N ILE A 346 33.34 -15.54 63.11
CA ILE A 346 33.09 -15.80 61.73
C ILE A 346 33.20 -14.48 60.95
N ASP A 347 33.76 -14.53 59.74
CA ASP A 347 33.92 -13.37 58.91
C ASP A 347 32.71 -13.06 58.03
N ALA A 348 31.78 -14.01 57.94
CA ALA A 348 30.56 -13.89 57.15
C ALA A 348 29.31 -13.68 58.02
N PRO A 349 28.77 -12.46 58.15
CA PRO A 349 27.77 -12.11 59.17
C PRO A 349 26.37 -12.73 58.93
N LEU A 350 26.11 -13.31 57.77
CA LEU A 350 24.82 -13.94 57.44
C LEU A 350 24.94 -15.46 57.20
N ALA A 351 26.13 -16.04 57.25
CA ALA A 351 26.31 -17.46 56.98
C ALA A 351 25.63 -18.33 58.05
N PRO A 352 24.89 -19.37 57.69
CA PRO A 352 24.37 -20.36 58.63
C PRO A 352 25.54 -21.15 59.22
N ILE A 353 25.46 -21.46 60.52
CA ILE A 353 26.51 -22.15 61.24
C ILE A 353 25.97 -23.45 61.82
N VAL A 354 26.72 -24.53 61.62
CA VAL A 354 26.43 -25.84 62.21
C VAL A 354 27.70 -26.25 63.04
N VAL A 355 27.46 -26.60 64.28
CA VAL A 355 28.49 -27.14 65.16
C VAL A 355 28.25 -28.64 65.32
N THR A 356 29.24 -29.45 64.89
CA THR A 356 29.13 -30.90 65.01
C THR A 356 29.93 -31.34 66.23
N VAL A 357 29.26 -31.99 67.19
CA VAL A 357 29.89 -32.56 68.39
C VAL A 357 29.67 -34.07 68.37
N ASP A 358 30.73 -34.84 68.39
CA ASP A 358 30.70 -36.31 68.35
C ASP A 358 29.82 -36.88 67.24
N GLY A 359 29.71 -36.19 66.04
CA GLY A 359 28.96 -36.61 64.89
C GLY A 359 27.48 -36.21 64.93
N VAL A 360 27.05 -35.39 65.88
CA VAL A 360 25.74 -34.82 66.01
C VAL A 360 25.72 -33.33 65.65
N ASP A 361 24.89 -32.87 64.74
CA ASP A 361 24.82 -31.49 64.25
C ASP A 361 23.87 -30.64 65.10
N TYR A 362 24.34 -29.47 65.50
CA TYR A 362 23.65 -28.46 66.28
C TYR A 362 23.64 -27.13 65.52
N PRO A 363 22.50 -26.56 65.21
CA PRO A 363 22.45 -25.24 64.57
C PRO A 363 22.89 -24.17 65.56
N ALA A 364 23.90 -23.35 65.18
CA ALA A 364 24.39 -22.23 65.99
C ALA A 364 23.87 -20.89 65.44
N THR A 365 23.80 -19.89 66.28
CA THR A 365 23.40 -18.54 65.95
C THR A 365 24.55 -17.72 65.42
N ASN A 366 24.52 -17.21 64.21
CA ASN A 366 25.38 -16.15 63.74
C ASN A 366 24.88 -14.83 64.33
N ASN A 367 25.63 -14.14 65.11
CA ASN A 367 25.19 -12.92 65.81
C ASN A 367 25.24 -11.68 64.93
N GLY A 368 25.79 -11.76 63.71
CA GLY A 368 25.89 -10.68 62.76
C GLY A 368 26.90 -9.61 63.01
N ASP A 369 27.65 -9.78 64.12
CA ASP A 369 28.71 -8.88 64.60
C ASP A 369 30.13 -9.45 64.43
N GLY A 370 30.30 -10.51 63.67
CA GLY A 370 31.51 -11.25 63.45
C GLY A 370 31.76 -12.36 64.50
N THR A 371 30.76 -12.70 65.34
CA THR A 371 30.75 -13.82 66.29
C THR A 371 29.62 -14.78 66.06
N TRP A 372 29.73 -15.99 66.52
CA TRP A 372 28.67 -16.99 66.58
C TRP A 372 28.54 -17.62 67.96
N THR A 373 27.36 -18.12 68.26
CA THR A 373 27.05 -18.75 69.55
C THR A 373 26.16 -20.00 69.32
N LEU A 374 26.62 -21.12 69.97
CA LEU A 374 25.76 -22.25 70.27
C LEU A 374 25.33 -22.11 71.72
N ALA A 375 24.05 -22.02 71.99
CA ALA A 375 23.53 -21.86 73.35
C ALA A 375 23.67 -23.15 74.12
N ASP A 376 23.71 -22.97 75.45
CA ASP A 376 23.73 -24.02 76.46
C ASP A 376 22.56 -24.96 76.38
#